data_d665b901fff7d84b26092a33d444bfd8
#
_entry.id   d665b901fff7d84b26092a33d444bfd8
#
_cell.length_a   1.000
_cell.length_b   1.000
_cell.length_c   1.000
_cell.angle_alpha   90.00
_cell.angle_beta   90.00
_cell.angle_gamma   90.00
#
_symmetry.space_group_name_H-M   'P 1'
#
loop_
_entity.id
_entity.type
_entity.pdbx_description
1 polymer ?
#
loop_
_entity_poly.entity_id
_entity_poly.type
_entity_poly.pdbx_seq_one_letter_code
_entity_poly.pdbx_strand_id
1 'polypeptide(L)'
;MSRLTGRHPLNGKLLWRCRSLPLVIVLLLTGCARSDALWTVTHHLCMNNYHYRRDPAPCQQIYLPQDSTQGYSIIQNPRHRLHFILVPTVAMSGIESIALSRPGRPDYFGYTWLMRYRLMSAYGAEVPEDRLGMALNSAYGRSQNQLHIHLTCLREDVYRQLQAERPYINNDWRPLPDRLLNHTYYARRVMQPTAMGIYPVSSVARHFHLSPPQLAESGVALIPATFSGKKGFILLTTRRGWDKGNRASVESLLDKRCDILSTPPADVSAAK
;
A
#
# COMPACT_ATOMS: atom_id res chain seq x y z
N MET A 1 -65.85 -45.00 -54.94
CA MET A 1 -64.66 -45.48 -55.64
C MET A 1 -63.54 -44.54 -55.33
N SER A 2 -62.63 -45.00 -54.47
CA SER A 2 -61.17 -45.17 -54.69
C SER A 2 -60.42 -43.85 -55.07
N ARG A 3 -59.37 -43.42 -54.44
CA ARG A 3 -58.21 -43.97 -53.69
C ARG A 3 -57.43 -42.76 -53.22
N LEU A 4 -56.87 -42.86 -52.03
CA LEU A 4 -55.44 -43.05 -51.63
C LEU A 4 -54.54 -41.83 -51.85
N THR A 5 -54.08 -41.29 -50.79
CA THR A 5 -52.84 -41.39 -49.99
C THR A 5 -51.68 -40.50 -50.49
N GLY A 6 -51.07 -39.79 -49.62
CA GLY A 6 -49.80 -39.15 -49.78
C GLY A 6 -49.38 -38.30 -48.60
N ARG A 7 -48.95 -38.92 -47.49
CA ARG A 7 -48.22 -38.24 -46.39
C ARG A 7 -46.77 -38.18 -46.76
N HIS A 8 -46.16 -37.00 -46.69
CA HIS A 8 -44.70 -36.85 -46.54
C HIS A 8 -44.39 -36.09 -45.26
N PRO A 9 -43.46 -36.59 -44.47
CA PRO A 9 -43.03 -35.91 -43.26
C PRO A 9 -41.94 -34.85 -43.57
N LEU A 10 -42.16 -33.65 -43.07
CA LEU A 10 -41.17 -32.59 -43.07
C LEU A 10 -40.23 -32.78 -41.85
N ASN A 11 -38.96 -33.10 -42.15
CA ASN A 11 -37.85 -33.11 -41.25
C ASN A 11 -37.57 -31.70 -40.72
N GLY A 12 -37.92 -31.43 -39.49
CA GLY A 12 -37.50 -30.24 -38.75
C GLY A 12 -36.08 -30.40 -38.20
N LYS A 13 -35.07 -29.93 -38.93
CA LYS A 13 -33.77 -29.59 -38.35
C LYS A 13 -33.78 -28.10 -38.08
N LEU A 14 -33.91 -27.69 -36.86
CA LEU A 14 -33.75 -26.28 -36.53
C LEU A 14 -32.99 -26.07 -35.23
N LEU A 15 -31.84 -25.46 -35.45
CA LEU A 15 -31.33 -24.34 -34.65
C LEU A 15 -30.93 -24.60 -33.22
N TRP A 16 -29.72 -25.06 -33.13
CA TRP A 16 -28.87 -24.72 -31.99
C TRP A 16 -27.75 -23.78 -32.46
N ARG A 17 -28.05 -22.49 -32.41
CA ARG A 17 -27.02 -21.45 -32.56
C ARG A 17 -27.24 -20.34 -31.53
N CYS A 18 -26.15 -19.95 -30.89
CA CYS A 18 -25.95 -18.73 -30.10
C CYS A 18 -26.49 -18.69 -28.67
N ARG A 19 -25.73 -19.29 -27.76
CA ARG A 19 -25.82 -18.92 -26.33
C ARG A 19 -24.47 -18.87 -25.61
N SER A 20 -23.40 -18.46 -26.27
CA SER A 20 -22.06 -18.37 -25.63
C SER A 20 -21.38 -16.99 -25.65
N LEU A 21 -22.07 -15.92 -26.08
CA LEU A 21 -21.44 -14.59 -26.18
C LEU A 21 -21.57 -13.65 -24.97
N PRO A 22 -22.50 -13.77 -24.02
CA PRO A 22 -22.57 -12.78 -22.94
C PRO A 22 -21.60 -13.03 -21.77
N LEU A 23 -21.05 -14.26 -21.64
CA LEU A 23 -20.22 -14.59 -20.46
C LEU A 23 -18.79 -14.01 -20.54
N VAL A 24 -18.24 -13.86 -21.75
CA VAL A 24 -16.88 -13.35 -21.95
C VAL A 24 -16.80 -11.82 -21.78
N ILE A 25 -17.87 -11.10 -22.15
CA ILE A 25 -17.92 -9.63 -22.02
C ILE A 25 -18.04 -9.20 -20.55
N VAL A 26 -18.75 -9.95 -19.71
CA VAL A 26 -18.89 -9.65 -18.28
C VAL A 26 -17.57 -9.86 -17.50
N LEU A 27 -16.74 -10.82 -17.91
CA LEU A 27 -15.42 -11.06 -17.28
C LEU A 27 -14.39 -9.99 -17.62
N LEU A 28 -14.49 -9.31 -18.75
CA LEU A 28 -13.57 -8.24 -19.14
C LEU A 28 -13.88 -6.91 -18.43
N LEU A 29 -15.14 -6.68 -18.04
CA LEU A 29 -15.52 -5.47 -17.31
C LEU A 29 -15.16 -5.51 -15.81
N THR A 30 -14.98 -6.69 -15.23
CA THR A 30 -14.61 -6.82 -13.82
C THR A 30 -13.13 -6.55 -13.53
N GLY A 31 -12.27 -6.56 -14.56
CA GLY A 31 -10.84 -6.29 -14.41
C GLY A 31 -10.50 -4.81 -14.21
N CYS A 32 -11.21 -3.88 -14.85
CA CYS A 32 -10.98 -2.44 -14.74
C CYS A 32 -11.57 -1.82 -13.48
N ALA A 33 -12.68 -2.36 -12.97
CA ALA A 33 -13.38 -1.81 -11.80
C ALA A 33 -12.59 -1.93 -10.48
N ARG A 34 -11.59 -2.82 -10.40
CA ARG A 34 -10.78 -3.01 -9.19
C ARG A 34 -9.64 -2.01 -9.05
N SER A 35 -9.11 -1.49 -10.14
CA SER A 35 -7.94 -0.58 -10.10
C SER A 35 -8.27 0.83 -9.58
N ASP A 36 -9.54 1.23 -9.60
CA ASP A 36 -9.98 2.59 -9.25
C ASP A 36 -10.87 2.64 -7.99
N ALA A 37 -10.98 1.52 -7.27
CA ALA A 37 -11.85 1.43 -6.09
C ALA A 37 -11.47 2.44 -4.99
N LEU A 38 -10.18 2.66 -4.74
CA LEU A 38 -9.73 3.65 -3.75
C LEU A 38 -10.05 5.09 -4.18
N TRP A 39 -9.92 5.40 -5.49
CA TRP A 39 -10.33 6.68 -6.01
C TRP A 39 -11.85 6.88 -5.84
N THR A 40 -12.65 5.88 -6.21
CA THR A 40 -14.10 5.92 -6.06
C THR A 40 -14.50 6.14 -4.60
N VAL A 41 -13.94 5.37 -3.66
CA VAL A 41 -14.23 5.52 -2.24
C VAL A 41 -13.83 6.91 -1.74
N THR A 42 -12.62 7.36 -2.02
CA THR A 42 -12.12 8.64 -1.52
C THR A 42 -12.88 9.81 -2.14
N HIS A 43 -12.97 9.85 -3.46
CA HIS A 43 -13.49 11.03 -4.18
C HIS A 43 -15.02 11.04 -4.27
N HIS A 44 -15.64 9.91 -4.63
CA HIS A 44 -17.09 9.88 -4.87
C HIS A 44 -17.91 9.58 -3.61
N LEU A 45 -17.34 8.94 -2.59
CA LEU A 45 -18.06 8.68 -1.36
C LEU A 45 -17.61 9.64 -0.24
N CYS A 46 -16.36 9.52 0.22
CA CYS A 46 -15.89 10.27 1.38
C CYS A 46 -15.92 11.79 1.14
N MET A 47 -15.38 12.27 0.03
CA MET A 47 -15.33 13.70 -0.29
C MET A 47 -16.73 14.29 -0.48
N ASN A 48 -17.64 13.59 -1.17
CA ASN A 48 -19.01 14.05 -1.35
C ASN A 48 -19.76 14.12 -0.02
N ASN A 49 -19.69 13.08 0.81
CA ASN A 49 -20.31 13.07 2.13
C ASN A 49 -19.76 14.21 3.01
N TYR A 50 -18.43 14.39 2.99
CA TYR A 50 -17.81 15.48 3.75
C TYR A 50 -18.23 16.87 3.24
N HIS A 51 -18.31 17.05 1.94
CA HIS A 51 -18.74 18.32 1.35
C HIS A 51 -20.18 18.68 1.74
N TYR A 52 -21.12 17.74 1.57
CA TYR A 52 -22.55 18.00 1.76
C TYR A 52 -23.04 17.84 3.20
N ARG A 53 -22.40 16.98 4.00
CA ARG A 53 -22.87 16.58 5.33
C ARG A 53 -21.87 16.81 6.45
N ARG A 54 -20.64 17.21 6.13
CA ARG A 54 -19.50 17.25 7.07
C ARG A 54 -19.19 15.91 7.72
N ASP A 55 -19.61 14.82 7.08
CA ASP A 55 -19.36 13.44 7.50
C ASP A 55 -18.34 12.81 6.56
N PRO A 56 -17.15 12.37 7.05
CA PRO A 56 -16.14 11.73 6.20
C PRO A 56 -16.49 10.29 5.79
N ALA A 57 -17.55 9.68 6.33
CA ALA A 57 -17.87 8.27 6.05
C ALA A 57 -17.98 7.99 4.54
N PRO A 58 -17.50 6.80 4.07
CA PRO A 58 -16.93 5.67 4.83
C PRO A 58 -15.46 5.85 5.27
N CYS A 59 -14.82 6.97 4.99
CA CYS A 59 -13.51 7.28 5.50
C CYS A 59 -13.55 7.61 7.01
N GLN A 60 -12.43 7.40 7.70
CA GLN A 60 -12.29 7.77 9.11
C GLN A 60 -12.04 9.26 9.30
N GLN A 61 -11.45 9.89 8.29
CA GLN A 61 -11.11 11.32 8.30
C GLN A 61 -10.87 11.83 6.89
N ILE A 62 -11.16 13.11 6.69
CA ILE A 62 -10.70 13.90 5.56
C ILE A 62 -9.96 15.12 6.12
N TYR A 63 -8.82 15.41 5.56
CA TYR A 63 -8.07 16.63 5.80
C TYR A 63 -7.92 17.41 4.50
N LEU A 64 -8.38 18.64 4.51
CA LEU A 64 -8.31 19.57 3.38
C LEU A 64 -7.60 20.84 3.85
N PRO A 65 -6.32 21.01 3.57
CA PRO A 65 -5.61 22.25 3.80
C PRO A 65 -6.08 23.33 2.82
N GLN A 66 -5.63 24.59 3.03
CA GLN A 66 -5.91 25.68 2.08
C GLN A 66 -5.43 25.35 0.66
N ASP A 67 -4.26 24.69 0.52
CA ASP A 67 -3.85 24.05 -0.72
C ASP A 67 -4.53 22.68 -0.83
N SER A 68 -5.65 22.64 -1.54
CA SER A 68 -6.43 21.42 -1.77
C SER A 68 -5.64 20.27 -2.43
N THR A 69 -4.50 20.57 -3.08
CA THR A 69 -3.65 19.54 -3.71
C THR A 69 -2.89 18.69 -2.71
N GLN A 70 -2.84 19.10 -1.44
CA GLN A 70 -2.19 18.38 -0.34
C GLN A 70 -3.18 17.65 0.57
N GLY A 71 -4.47 17.66 0.23
CA GLY A 71 -5.49 16.96 1.00
C GLY A 71 -5.34 15.45 0.99
N TYR A 72 -5.87 14.81 2.05
CA TYR A 72 -5.89 13.34 2.14
C TYR A 72 -7.11 12.84 2.92
N SER A 73 -7.45 11.59 2.67
CA SER A 73 -8.39 10.79 3.46
C SER A 73 -7.66 9.69 4.20
N ILE A 74 -8.25 9.26 5.32
CA ILE A 74 -7.81 8.09 6.09
C ILE A 74 -8.89 7.04 5.99
N ILE A 75 -8.52 5.85 5.52
CA ILE A 75 -9.41 4.69 5.39
C ILE A 75 -8.90 3.59 6.32
N GLN A 76 -9.77 3.06 7.16
CA GLN A 76 -9.52 1.84 7.93
C GLN A 76 -9.97 0.63 7.09
N ASN A 77 -9.13 -0.39 7.01
CA ASN A 77 -9.49 -1.61 6.29
C ASN A 77 -10.65 -2.33 7.02
N PRO A 78 -11.78 -2.60 6.36
CA PRO A 78 -12.94 -3.21 7.01
C PRO A 78 -12.70 -4.65 7.50
N ARG A 79 -11.71 -5.34 6.93
CA ARG A 79 -11.35 -6.73 7.31
C ARG A 79 -10.22 -6.79 8.34
N HIS A 80 -9.44 -5.73 8.47
CA HIS A 80 -8.24 -5.67 9.32
C HIS A 80 -8.22 -4.36 10.09
N ARG A 81 -8.82 -4.35 11.28
CA ARG A 81 -9.05 -3.14 12.09
C ARG A 81 -7.78 -2.36 12.45
N LEU A 82 -6.61 -2.99 12.41
CA LEU A 82 -5.32 -2.37 12.70
C LEU A 82 -4.56 -1.97 11.42
N HIS A 83 -5.21 -2.04 10.27
CA HIS A 83 -4.64 -1.62 8.99
C HIS A 83 -5.34 -0.35 8.50
N PHE A 84 -4.57 0.72 8.39
CA PHE A 84 -5.00 2.01 7.90
C PHE A 84 -4.27 2.37 6.61
N ILE A 85 -4.91 3.12 5.74
CA ILE A 85 -4.31 3.69 4.54
C ILE A 85 -4.59 5.18 4.47
N LEU A 86 -3.56 5.94 4.09
CA LEU A 86 -3.70 7.33 3.69
C LEU A 86 -3.83 7.39 2.18
N VAL A 87 -4.82 8.11 1.68
CA VAL A 87 -5.11 8.28 0.25
C VAL A 87 -5.26 9.78 -0.05
N PRO A 88 -4.48 10.35 -0.99
CA PRO A 88 -4.66 11.73 -1.44
C PRO A 88 -6.07 11.98 -1.95
N THR A 89 -6.61 13.18 -1.69
CA THR A 89 -7.92 13.60 -2.22
C THR A 89 -7.87 14.06 -3.68
N VAL A 90 -6.66 14.19 -4.23
CA VAL A 90 -6.43 14.47 -5.67
C VAL A 90 -6.04 13.18 -6.39
N ALA A 91 -6.33 13.12 -7.69
CA ALA A 91 -5.91 11.99 -8.52
C ALA A 91 -4.37 11.91 -8.58
N MET A 92 -3.83 10.79 -8.12
CA MET A 92 -2.40 10.54 -8.04
C MET A 92 -2.15 9.05 -8.17
N SER A 93 -1.53 8.60 -9.27
CA SER A 93 -1.42 7.17 -9.58
C SER A 93 -0.61 6.37 -8.56
N GLY A 94 0.55 6.88 -8.13
CA GLY A 94 1.41 6.16 -7.19
C GLY A 94 2.76 6.82 -6.98
N ILE A 95 3.75 6.02 -6.61
CA ILE A 95 5.12 6.46 -6.28
C ILE A 95 5.80 7.25 -7.40
N GLU A 96 5.42 6.99 -8.65
CA GLU A 96 5.90 7.68 -9.85
C GLU A 96 5.33 9.09 -10.03
N SER A 97 4.40 9.52 -9.19
CA SER A 97 3.81 10.85 -9.33
C SER A 97 4.85 11.94 -9.10
N ILE A 98 4.97 12.85 -10.07
CA ILE A 98 5.88 14.00 -10.01
C ILE A 98 5.61 14.88 -8.79
N ALA A 99 4.38 14.90 -8.30
CA ALA A 99 4.00 15.66 -7.11
C ALA A 99 4.77 15.24 -5.85
N LEU A 100 5.27 13.99 -5.78
CA LEU A 100 6.04 13.48 -4.63
C LEU A 100 7.53 13.89 -4.68
N SER A 101 8.03 14.38 -5.80
CA SER A 101 9.45 14.67 -6.00
C SER A 101 9.77 16.16 -6.11
N ARG A 102 8.79 17.01 -6.44
CA ARG A 102 8.98 18.45 -6.65
C ARG A 102 9.03 19.25 -5.34
N PRO A 103 9.53 20.50 -5.34
CA PRO A 103 9.40 21.43 -4.21
C PRO A 103 7.93 21.63 -3.83
N GLY A 104 7.66 21.83 -2.53
CA GLY A 104 6.27 21.97 -2.02
C GLY A 104 5.46 20.68 -2.03
N ARG A 105 6.12 19.53 -2.21
CA ARG A 105 5.47 18.20 -2.17
C ARG A 105 4.76 17.95 -0.85
N PRO A 106 3.60 17.26 -0.88
CA PRO A 106 2.89 16.88 0.33
C PRO A 106 3.69 15.87 1.16
N ASP A 107 3.62 16.01 2.47
CA ASP A 107 4.29 15.09 3.43
C ASP A 107 3.39 13.92 3.82
N TYR A 108 2.98 13.13 2.83
CA TYR A 108 2.06 12.02 3.08
C TYR A 108 2.63 10.94 4.01
N PHE A 109 3.93 10.72 4.06
CA PHE A 109 4.54 9.81 5.04
C PHE A 109 4.47 10.37 6.46
N GLY A 110 4.72 11.66 6.63
CA GLY A 110 4.55 12.34 7.91
C GLY A 110 3.09 12.28 8.39
N TYR A 111 2.13 12.56 7.51
CA TYR A 111 0.71 12.45 7.85
C TYR A 111 0.30 11.01 8.14
N THR A 112 0.83 10.03 7.41
CA THR A 112 0.60 8.60 7.69
C THR A 112 1.13 8.23 9.08
N TRP A 113 2.28 8.76 9.48
CA TRP A 113 2.83 8.53 10.81
C TRP A 113 1.92 9.05 11.93
N LEU A 114 1.25 10.16 11.73
CA LEU A 114 0.28 10.69 12.68
C LEU A 114 -0.92 9.76 12.86
N MET A 115 -1.27 8.95 11.87
CA MET A 115 -2.37 7.98 11.98
C MET A 115 -2.09 6.84 12.98
N ARG A 116 -0.85 6.64 13.44
CA ARG A 116 -0.52 5.60 14.42
C ARG A 116 -1.36 5.70 15.69
N TYR A 117 -1.77 6.90 16.09
CA TYR A 117 -2.66 7.08 17.23
C TYR A 117 -4.04 6.47 17.03
N ARG A 118 -4.52 6.44 15.78
CA ARG A 118 -5.77 5.73 15.44
C ARG A 118 -5.60 4.22 15.51
N LEU A 119 -4.45 3.71 15.09
CA LEU A 119 -4.12 2.30 15.22
C LEU A 119 -4.05 1.90 16.71
N MET A 120 -3.37 2.67 17.54
CA MET A 120 -3.32 2.45 18.99
C MET A 120 -4.71 2.49 19.62
N SER A 121 -5.54 3.48 19.25
CA SER A 121 -6.93 3.55 19.70
C SER A 121 -7.76 2.35 19.24
N ALA A 122 -7.57 1.88 18.00
CA ALA A 122 -8.24 0.68 17.51
C ALA A 122 -7.74 -0.59 18.21
N TYR A 123 -6.47 -0.65 18.59
CA TYR A 123 -5.91 -1.77 19.36
C TYR A 123 -6.39 -1.77 20.80
N GLY A 124 -6.60 -0.59 21.39
CA GLY A 124 -7.08 -0.41 22.76
C GLY A 124 -5.96 -0.35 23.80
N ALA A 125 -4.70 -0.28 23.37
CA ALA A 125 -3.52 -0.16 24.21
C ALA A 125 -2.38 0.56 23.48
N GLU A 126 -1.32 0.87 24.21
CA GLU A 126 -0.09 1.38 23.61
C GLU A 126 0.57 0.31 22.73
N VAL A 127 1.03 0.72 21.55
CA VAL A 127 1.74 -0.15 20.61
C VAL A 127 3.17 0.35 20.49
N PRO A 128 4.19 -0.51 20.70
CA PRO A 128 5.59 -0.13 20.48
C PRO A 128 5.78 0.37 19.03
N GLU A 129 6.28 1.61 18.91
CA GLU A 129 6.37 2.27 17.59
C GLU A 129 7.22 1.46 16.60
N ASP A 130 8.28 0.80 17.06
CA ASP A 130 9.19 -0.01 16.25
C ASP A 130 8.57 -1.32 15.71
N ARG A 131 7.35 -1.66 16.15
CA ARG A 131 6.55 -2.75 15.58
C ARG A 131 5.62 -2.31 14.46
N LEU A 132 5.60 -1.03 14.14
CA LEU A 132 4.81 -0.45 13.06
C LEU A 132 5.64 -0.26 11.80
N GLY A 133 4.96 -0.20 10.66
CA GLY A 133 5.58 0.11 9.38
C GLY A 133 4.65 0.87 8.46
N MET A 134 5.23 1.74 7.64
CA MET A 134 4.56 2.44 6.56
C MET A 134 5.11 1.96 5.23
N ALA A 135 4.25 1.69 4.26
CA ALA A 135 4.65 1.13 2.97
C ALA A 135 3.91 1.78 1.80
N LEU A 136 4.66 2.08 0.74
CA LEU A 136 4.16 2.55 -0.55
C LEU A 136 4.70 1.63 -1.65
N ASN A 137 3.81 0.89 -2.29
CA ASN A 137 4.15 -0.08 -3.32
C ASN A 137 4.58 0.57 -4.64
N SER A 138 5.34 -0.17 -5.43
CA SER A 138 5.60 0.13 -6.83
C SER A 138 4.31 0.08 -7.68
N ALA A 139 4.40 0.57 -8.92
CA ALA A 139 3.32 0.40 -9.90
C ALA A 139 3.02 -1.08 -10.22
N TYR A 140 4.01 -1.96 -10.05
CA TYR A 140 3.89 -3.40 -10.32
C TYR A 140 3.47 -4.22 -9.10
N GLY A 141 3.61 -3.64 -7.90
CA GLY A 141 3.22 -4.26 -6.63
C GLY A 141 1.86 -3.83 -6.11
N ARG A 142 1.34 -2.67 -6.54
CA ARG A 142 0.04 -2.16 -6.11
C ARG A 142 -1.12 -2.80 -6.86
N SER A 143 -2.28 -2.85 -6.23
CA SER A 143 -3.54 -3.32 -6.82
C SER A 143 -4.49 -2.18 -7.23
N GLN A 144 -4.17 -0.93 -6.86
CA GLN A 144 -4.99 0.26 -7.08
C GLN A 144 -4.15 1.36 -7.71
N ASN A 145 -4.70 2.10 -8.70
CA ASN A 145 -4.03 3.21 -9.38
C ASN A 145 -4.25 4.57 -8.70
N GLN A 146 -4.69 4.59 -7.47
CA GLN A 146 -4.66 5.76 -6.60
C GLN A 146 -3.57 5.56 -5.56
N LEU A 147 -2.70 6.56 -5.37
CA LEU A 147 -1.65 6.53 -4.36
C LEU A 147 -2.25 6.21 -2.99
N HIS A 148 -1.66 5.27 -2.29
CA HIS A 148 -2.03 4.95 -0.93
C HIS A 148 -0.81 4.45 -0.15
N ILE A 149 -0.68 4.97 1.07
CA ILE A 149 0.38 4.56 2.00
C ILE A 149 -0.28 3.73 3.09
N HIS A 150 0.19 2.50 3.23
CA HIS A 150 -0.24 1.58 4.28
C HIS A 150 0.41 1.92 5.61
N LEU A 151 -0.34 1.80 6.70
CA LEU A 151 0.16 1.79 8.07
C LEU A 151 -0.47 0.62 8.80
N THR A 152 0.37 -0.29 9.29
CA THR A 152 -0.01 -1.40 10.17
C THR A 152 1.24 -1.95 10.84
N CYS A 153 1.15 -3.12 11.47
CA CYS A 153 2.31 -3.75 12.11
C CYS A 153 3.27 -4.34 11.07
N LEU A 154 4.53 -4.44 11.47
CA LEU A 154 5.51 -5.27 10.76
C LEU A 154 5.19 -6.76 10.95
N ARG A 155 5.57 -7.55 9.97
CA ARG A 155 5.70 -9.00 10.16
C ARG A 155 6.79 -9.27 11.18
N GLU A 156 6.60 -10.29 11.97
CA GLU A 156 7.53 -10.63 13.04
C GLU A 156 8.91 -11.04 12.52
N ASP A 157 8.97 -11.81 11.42
CA ASP A 157 10.24 -12.20 10.78
C ASP A 157 11.00 -10.98 10.23
N VAL A 158 10.30 -10.03 9.62
CA VAL A 158 10.87 -8.76 9.15
C VAL A 158 11.40 -7.93 10.32
N TYR A 159 10.61 -7.81 11.38
CA TYR A 159 11.03 -7.10 12.60
C TYR A 159 12.32 -7.67 13.16
N ARG A 160 12.37 -9.00 13.38
CA ARG A 160 13.55 -9.69 13.91
C ARG A 160 14.79 -9.49 13.06
N GLN A 161 14.65 -9.64 11.74
CA GLN A 161 15.77 -9.42 10.81
C GLN A 161 16.28 -7.98 10.87
N LEU A 162 15.39 -6.98 10.81
CA LEU A 162 15.79 -5.57 10.92
C LEU A 162 16.42 -5.22 12.26
N GLN A 163 16.01 -5.85 13.37
CA GLN A 163 16.67 -5.69 14.65
C GLN A 163 18.11 -6.26 14.64
N ALA A 164 18.31 -7.43 14.05
CA ALA A 164 19.62 -8.06 13.91
C ALA A 164 20.55 -7.26 13.00
N GLU A 165 20.03 -6.74 11.88
CA GLU A 165 20.82 -5.99 10.90
C GLU A 165 20.97 -4.50 11.23
N ARG A 166 20.27 -3.98 12.25
CA ARG A 166 20.31 -2.56 12.65
C ARG A 166 21.71 -1.99 12.84
N PRO A 167 22.72 -2.70 13.36
CA PRO A 167 24.09 -2.18 13.47
C PRO A 167 24.72 -1.83 12.12
N TYR A 168 24.31 -2.47 11.03
CA TYR A 168 24.81 -2.25 9.68
C TYR A 168 24.10 -1.11 8.94
N ILE A 169 22.94 -0.66 9.47
CA ILE A 169 22.12 0.40 8.85
C ILE A 169 22.65 1.76 9.31
N ASN A 170 23.24 2.51 8.39
CA ASN A 170 23.82 3.82 8.67
C ASN A 170 23.12 4.96 7.87
N ASN A 171 23.67 6.16 7.86
CA ASN A 171 23.07 7.31 7.20
C ASN A 171 23.12 7.26 5.66
N ASP A 172 23.93 6.35 5.11
CA ASP A 172 24.04 6.15 3.67
C ASP A 172 23.15 4.99 3.22
N TRP A 173 22.67 5.05 1.98
CA TRP A 173 21.98 3.94 1.38
C TRP A 173 22.94 2.78 1.11
N ARG A 174 22.66 1.62 1.70
CA ARG A 174 23.41 0.39 1.48
C ARG A 174 22.46 -0.79 1.36
N PRO A 175 22.83 -1.83 0.60
CA PRO A 175 22.07 -3.08 0.63
C PRO A 175 22.09 -3.65 2.07
N LEU A 176 20.97 -4.22 2.49
CA LEU A 176 20.95 -5.05 3.70
C LEU A 176 21.88 -6.24 3.52
N PRO A 177 22.54 -6.72 4.60
CA PRO A 177 23.39 -7.91 4.56
C PRO A 177 22.68 -9.11 3.96
N ASP A 178 21.46 -9.38 4.43
CA ASP A 178 20.65 -10.50 3.97
C ASP A 178 19.43 -10.04 3.17
N ARG A 179 18.92 -10.91 2.33
CA ARG A 179 17.69 -10.67 1.58
C ARG A 179 16.49 -10.64 2.54
N LEU A 180 15.69 -9.60 2.44
CA LEU A 180 14.45 -9.47 3.21
C LEU A 180 13.30 -10.04 2.38
N LEU A 181 12.63 -11.08 2.89
CA LEU A 181 11.60 -11.83 2.15
C LEU A 181 12.08 -12.31 0.74
N ASN A 182 13.30 -12.80 0.66
CA ASN A 182 13.96 -13.27 -0.57
C ASN A 182 14.27 -12.17 -1.61
N HIS A 183 14.16 -10.89 -1.26
CA HIS A 183 14.47 -9.77 -2.14
C HIS A 183 15.57 -8.89 -1.59
N THR A 184 16.35 -8.29 -2.48
CA THR A 184 17.36 -7.29 -2.16
C THR A 184 16.67 -5.99 -1.74
N TYR A 185 17.00 -5.51 -0.54
CA TYR A 185 16.57 -4.21 -0.05
C TYR A 185 17.78 -3.33 0.22
N TYR A 186 17.68 -2.07 -0.13
CA TYR A 186 18.58 -1.03 0.34
C TYR A 186 17.94 -0.37 1.55
N ALA A 187 18.78 -0.11 2.56
CA ALA A 187 18.38 0.52 3.81
C ALA A 187 19.20 1.79 4.07
N ARG A 188 18.57 2.73 4.78
CA ARG A 188 19.20 3.94 5.25
C ARG A 188 18.59 4.35 6.58
N ARG A 189 19.44 4.77 7.53
CA ARG A 189 19.01 5.34 8.80
C ARG A 189 18.67 6.83 8.64
N VAL A 190 17.57 7.25 9.29
CA VAL A 190 17.19 8.66 9.42
C VAL A 190 17.00 8.97 10.91
N MET A 191 17.83 9.86 11.45
CA MET A 191 17.79 10.23 12.87
C MET A 191 16.86 11.40 13.11
N GLN A 192 15.56 11.10 13.20
CA GLN A 192 14.50 12.05 13.53
C GLN A 192 13.48 11.40 14.46
N PRO A 193 12.91 12.13 15.44
CA PRO A 193 11.93 11.56 16.38
C PRO A 193 10.54 11.39 15.77
N THR A 194 10.28 11.97 14.60
CA THR A 194 9.01 11.90 13.88
C THR A 194 9.25 11.70 12.39
N ALA A 195 8.29 11.14 11.69
CA ALA A 195 8.34 10.98 10.23
C ALA A 195 8.06 12.30 9.47
N MET A 196 7.60 13.34 10.15
CA MET A 196 7.38 14.65 9.52
C MET A 196 8.67 15.19 8.89
N GLY A 197 8.60 15.60 7.62
CA GLY A 197 9.76 16.09 6.86
C GLY A 197 10.67 14.98 6.33
N ILE A 198 10.39 13.71 6.58
CA ILE A 198 11.04 12.60 5.88
C ILE A 198 10.27 12.36 4.58
N TYR A 199 10.96 12.53 3.45
CA TYR A 199 10.39 12.33 2.12
C TYR A 199 11.02 11.09 1.46
N PRO A 200 10.52 9.87 1.75
CA PRO A 200 11.12 8.63 1.31
C PRO A 200 11.28 8.53 -0.20
N VAL A 201 10.25 8.90 -0.95
CA VAL A 201 10.25 8.85 -2.43
C VAL A 201 11.33 9.75 -3.00
N SER A 202 11.41 11.00 -2.52
CA SER A 202 12.44 11.95 -2.96
C SER A 202 13.86 11.51 -2.56
N SER A 203 14.00 10.82 -1.41
CA SER A 203 15.29 10.27 -0.98
C SER A 203 15.77 9.16 -1.91
N VAL A 204 14.89 8.24 -2.29
CA VAL A 204 15.17 7.17 -3.26
C VAL A 204 15.46 7.75 -4.63
N ALA A 205 14.60 8.65 -5.14
CA ALA A 205 14.80 9.30 -6.44
C ALA A 205 16.18 9.95 -6.58
N ARG A 206 16.59 10.69 -5.56
CA ARG A 206 17.88 11.41 -5.54
C ARG A 206 19.06 10.47 -5.48
N HIS A 207 19.03 9.47 -4.60
CA HIS A 207 20.17 8.56 -4.42
C HIS A 207 20.41 7.67 -5.63
N PHE A 208 19.36 7.13 -6.22
CA PHE A 208 19.46 6.24 -7.37
C PHE A 208 19.31 6.95 -8.71
N HIS A 209 19.26 8.31 -8.72
CA HIS A 209 19.10 9.13 -9.92
C HIS A 209 17.92 8.74 -10.79
N LEU A 210 16.76 8.46 -10.14
CA LEU A 210 15.56 7.97 -10.82
C LEU A 210 14.65 9.11 -11.25
N SER A 211 14.25 9.10 -12.51
CA SER A 211 13.15 9.90 -13.01
C SER A 211 11.79 9.37 -12.48
N PRO A 212 10.71 10.18 -12.51
CA PRO A 212 9.40 9.71 -12.08
C PRO A 212 8.94 8.40 -12.73
N PRO A 213 9.08 8.16 -14.05
CA PRO A 213 8.75 6.86 -14.65
C PRO A 213 9.56 5.69 -14.09
N GLN A 214 10.85 5.93 -13.78
CA GLN A 214 11.71 4.90 -13.21
C GLN A 214 11.37 4.60 -11.74
N LEU A 215 10.81 5.57 -11.00
CA LEU A 215 10.27 5.36 -9.65
C LEU A 215 9.09 4.39 -9.64
N ALA A 216 8.36 4.25 -10.75
CA ALA A 216 7.28 3.28 -10.88
C ALA A 216 7.70 1.84 -10.54
N GLU A 217 8.99 1.51 -10.72
CA GLU A 217 9.54 0.20 -10.39
C GLU A 217 9.95 0.04 -8.94
N SER A 218 9.95 1.11 -8.15
CA SER A 218 10.43 1.12 -6.77
C SER A 218 9.27 0.99 -5.77
N GLY A 219 9.51 0.27 -4.67
CA GLY A 219 8.69 0.29 -3.48
C GLY A 219 9.47 0.91 -2.32
N VAL A 220 8.79 1.62 -1.42
CA VAL A 220 9.42 2.35 -0.32
C VAL A 220 8.70 2.06 0.99
N ALA A 221 9.44 1.73 2.04
CA ALA A 221 8.91 1.61 3.39
C ALA A 221 9.67 2.51 4.37
N LEU A 222 8.97 2.99 5.38
CA LEU A 222 9.52 3.77 6.49
C LEU A 222 9.14 3.09 7.80
N ILE A 223 10.15 2.67 8.56
CA ILE A 223 9.98 1.84 9.74
C ILE A 223 10.60 2.55 10.94
N PRO A 224 9.85 2.82 12.00
CA PRO A 224 10.40 3.39 13.23
C PRO A 224 11.45 2.46 13.86
N ALA A 225 12.52 3.02 14.38
CA ALA A 225 13.57 2.26 15.04
C ALA A 225 14.28 3.13 16.09
N THR A 226 14.95 2.46 17.03
CA THR A 226 15.78 3.12 18.02
C THR A 226 17.25 2.78 17.76
N PHE A 227 18.10 3.79 17.65
CA PHE A 227 19.54 3.67 17.43
C PHE A 227 20.28 4.27 18.63
N SER A 228 21.01 3.45 19.38
CA SER A 228 21.72 3.88 20.59
C SER A 228 20.86 4.73 21.53
N GLY A 229 19.63 4.27 21.81
CA GLY A 229 18.66 4.94 22.68
C GLY A 229 17.94 6.14 22.07
N LYS A 230 18.26 6.55 20.84
CA LYS A 230 17.60 7.68 20.16
C LYS A 230 16.62 7.21 19.09
N LYS A 231 15.43 7.80 19.06
CA LYS A 231 14.41 7.53 18.05
C LYS A 231 14.87 7.94 16.66
N GLY A 232 14.55 7.11 15.68
CA GLY A 232 14.81 7.33 14.28
C GLY A 232 13.95 6.43 13.41
N PHE A 233 14.31 6.32 12.13
CA PHE A 233 13.63 5.48 11.16
C PHE A 233 14.62 4.72 10.30
N ILE A 234 14.23 3.54 9.90
CA ILE A 234 14.84 2.81 8.79
C ILE A 234 14.01 3.11 7.55
N LEU A 235 14.66 3.70 6.56
CA LEU A 235 14.10 3.91 5.23
C LEU A 235 14.55 2.74 4.36
N LEU A 236 13.59 1.98 3.83
CA LEU A 236 13.83 0.81 2.98
C LEU A 236 13.35 1.08 1.56
N THR A 237 14.07 0.53 0.59
CA THR A 237 13.60 0.45 -0.79
C THR A 237 14.03 -0.85 -1.45
N THR A 238 13.16 -1.36 -2.30
CA THR A 238 13.48 -2.42 -3.26
C THR A 238 12.96 -2.02 -4.62
N ARG A 239 13.47 -2.66 -5.67
CA ARG A 239 13.09 -2.31 -7.03
C ARG A 239 12.82 -3.55 -7.86
N ARG A 240 11.81 -3.45 -8.73
CA ARG A 240 11.57 -4.45 -9.75
C ARG A 240 12.82 -4.65 -10.61
N GLY A 241 13.17 -5.90 -10.87
CA GLY A 241 14.35 -6.24 -11.67
C GLY A 241 15.65 -6.38 -10.91
N TRP A 242 15.73 -5.97 -9.62
CA TRP A 242 16.91 -6.30 -8.80
C TRP A 242 17.00 -7.80 -8.50
N ASP A 243 15.85 -8.47 -8.37
CA ASP A 243 15.75 -9.91 -8.17
C ASP A 243 14.67 -10.50 -9.07
N LYS A 244 14.82 -11.76 -9.44
CA LYS A 244 13.80 -12.50 -10.18
C LYS A 244 12.48 -12.55 -9.40
N GLY A 245 11.40 -12.15 -10.03
CA GLY A 245 10.06 -12.15 -9.42
C GLY A 245 9.76 -10.98 -8.49
N ASN A 246 10.74 -10.10 -8.22
CA ASN A 246 10.52 -8.93 -7.39
C ASN A 246 9.59 -7.93 -8.09
N ARG A 247 8.43 -7.69 -7.50
CA ARG A 247 7.45 -6.68 -7.96
C ARG A 247 7.56 -5.37 -7.18
N ALA A 248 8.49 -5.27 -6.25
CA ALA A 248 8.63 -4.17 -5.29
C ALA A 248 7.32 -3.86 -4.54
N SER A 249 6.65 -4.93 -4.07
CA SER A 249 5.46 -4.87 -3.23
C SER A 249 5.87 -4.82 -1.77
N VAL A 250 6.24 -3.63 -1.29
CA VAL A 250 6.78 -3.45 0.09
C VAL A 250 5.72 -3.59 1.18
N GLU A 251 4.45 -3.57 0.82
CA GLU A 251 3.35 -3.95 1.72
C GLU A 251 3.52 -5.38 2.27
N SER A 252 4.26 -6.26 1.56
CA SER A 252 4.59 -7.61 2.03
C SER A 252 5.42 -7.65 3.32
N LEU A 253 6.09 -6.54 3.67
CA LEU A 253 6.81 -6.39 4.94
C LEU A 253 5.86 -6.26 6.14
N LEU A 254 4.58 -6.00 5.89
CA LEU A 254 3.57 -5.68 6.88
C LEU A 254 2.65 -6.88 7.15
N ASP A 255 2.18 -6.96 8.40
CA ASP A 255 1.13 -7.89 8.84
C ASP A 255 -0.13 -7.13 9.24
N LYS A 256 -1.19 -7.27 8.46
CA LYS A 256 -2.47 -6.60 8.70
C LYS A 256 -3.23 -7.12 9.92
N ARG A 257 -2.87 -8.30 10.44
CA ARG A 257 -3.43 -8.86 11.66
C ARG A 257 -2.73 -8.38 12.92
N CYS A 258 -1.49 -7.89 12.76
CA CYS A 258 -0.63 -7.46 13.86
C CYS A 258 -0.31 -8.60 14.86
N ASP A 259 -0.06 -9.81 14.36
CA ASP A 259 0.28 -10.96 15.20
C ASP A 259 1.49 -10.70 16.11
N ILE A 260 2.42 -9.84 15.67
CA ILE A 260 3.59 -9.38 16.46
C ILE A 260 3.20 -8.73 17.81
N LEU A 261 1.99 -8.18 17.96
CA LEU A 261 1.54 -7.58 19.19
C LEU A 261 1.07 -8.61 20.22
N SER A 262 0.77 -9.84 19.79
CA SER A 262 0.39 -10.97 20.63
C SER A 262 1.59 -11.73 21.17
N THR A 263 2.79 -11.51 20.60
CA THR A 263 4.04 -12.14 21.03
C THR A 263 4.66 -11.31 22.17
N PRO A 264 4.93 -11.88 23.36
CA PRO A 264 5.68 -11.18 24.39
C PRO A 264 7.01 -10.66 23.85
N PRO A 265 7.54 -9.52 24.35
CA PRO A 265 8.86 -9.07 23.96
C PRO A 265 9.87 -10.20 24.20
N ALA A 266 10.70 -10.50 23.20
CA ALA A 266 11.79 -11.43 23.39
C ALA A 266 12.65 -10.91 24.57
N ASP A 267 12.82 -11.73 25.60
CA ASP A 267 13.62 -11.39 26.78
C ASP A 267 15.03 -10.99 26.35
N VAL A 268 15.36 -9.72 26.50
CA VAL A 268 16.70 -9.17 26.20
C VAL A 268 17.70 -9.58 27.30
N SER A 269 17.26 -10.38 28.29
CA SER A 269 18.06 -10.79 29.44
C SER A 269 19.01 -11.96 29.19
N ALA A 270 18.98 -12.61 28.02
CA ALA A 270 19.79 -13.79 27.71
C ALA A 270 21.14 -13.51 27.01
N ALA A 271 21.58 -12.25 26.92
CA ALA A 271 22.88 -11.86 26.41
C ALA A 271 23.70 -11.12 27.47
N LYS A 272 24.15 -11.85 28.47
CA LYS A 272 25.24 -11.44 29.38
C LYS A 272 26.37 -12.45 29.28
#